data_70933d3521c0d5e4613ccd4cdabcff58
#
_entry.id   70933d3521c0d5e4613ccd4cdabcff58
#
_cell.length_a   1.000
_cell.length_b   1.000
_cell.length_c   1.000
_cell.angle_alpha   90.00
_cell.angle_beta   90.00
_cell.angle_gamma   90.00
#
_symmetry.space_group_name_H-M   'P 1'
#
loop_
_entity.id
_entity.type
_entity.pdbx_description
1 polymer ?
#
loop_
_entity_poly.entity_id
_entity_poly.type
_entity_poly.pdbx_seq_one_letter_code
_entity_poly.pdbx_strand_id
1 'polypeptide(L)'
;MQNGKDDSKMKLKTIICLTLAVILALSCLAGCQGTENPVPASDPPATKEPQGKPEEPVPAVPLSAVINAKALGFSAFDNQLVEYLKQAGRADENFTVSPLSFKAALTMAALGAEGETQAQLLEALGFRSVDEMRAWYATVLAGVDRFDAFFTEMEKEAAELAEYFPDAANSQERTAAYWVVNSVWSNQDLPGEFRQSFLDEIAKTCYAEAYSAKAAELANAVNAWVNEKTNGLIPSILDDASDTSAVLVNALYLKTGWEDGFAKLGDRDFTTRSGEKVQKPFMEQTAHMAYYKDEQTQLVSVPLQGGVSMVFVLGEDTGLADKLSKAEYKLVDVTVPMIDVETTLNQKELVNYLKLLGCEKMFTDTAEFDPMYTDPLCVADIIQKAKVHTDEEGLEAAAVTAIVMNATGVLREPETPEIFCADQPFSFYILKDGASPELLFWGQIVN
;
A
#
# COMPACT_ATOMS: atom_id res chain seq x y z
N MET A 1 41.52 35.99 -14.59
CA MET A 1 40.14 35.53 -14.93
C MET A 1 40.13 34.11 -15.52
N GLN A 2 41.04 33.23 -15.12
CA GLN A 2 41.11 31.82 -15.61
C GLN A 2 40.72 30.78 -14.55
N ASN A 3 40.78 31.11 -13.26
CA ASN A 3 40.52 30.15 -12.17
C ASN A 3 39.03 29.87 -11.89
N GLY A 4 38.13 30.75 -12.33
CA GLY A 4 36.68 30.54 -12.08
C GLY A 4 35.96 29.55 -13.03
N LYS A 5 36.58 29.30 -14.20
CA LYS A 5 36.01 28.34 -15.17
C LYS A 5 36.41 26.88 -14.89
N ASP A 6 37.53 26.66 -14.23
CA ASP A 6 37.97 25.30 -13.88
C ASP A 6 37.21 24.74 -12.65
N ASP A 7 36.89 25.61 -11.70
CA ASP A 7 36.10 25.20 -10.51
C ASP A 7 34.65 24.84 -10.86
N SER A 8 34.05 25.56 -11.82
CA SER A 8 32.70 25.22 -12.30
C SER A 8 32.66 23.93 -13.12
N LYS A 9 33.71 23.68 -13.94
CA LYS A 9 33.83 22.43 -14.70
C LYS A 9 34.16 21.23 -13.80
N MET A 10 34.85 21.43 -12.69
CA MET A 10 35.15 20.36 -11.74
C MET A 10 33.92 20.02 -10.89
N LYS A 11 33.13 21.02 -10.46
CA LYS A 11 31.87 20.81 -9.80
C LYS A 11 30.83 20.16 -10.72
N LEU A 12 30.77 20.57 -11.97
CA LEU A 12 29.88 19.97 -12.98
C LEU A 12 30.27 18.51 -13.27
N LYS A 13 31.59 18.19 -13.38
CA LYS A 13 32.04 16.80 -13.54
C LYS A 13 31.74 15.91 -12.33
N THR A 14 31.77 16.44 -11.12
CA THR A 14 31.43 15.68 -9.89
C THR A 14 29.91 15.43 -9.78
N ILE A 15 29.09 16.40 -10.15
CA ILE A 15 27.64 16.25 -10.22
C ILE A 15 27.27 15.25 -11.33
N ILE A 16 27.89 15.35 -12.51
CA ILE A 16 27.66 14.44 -13.63
C ILE A 16 28.07 12.99 -13.28
N CYS A 17 29.14 12.77 -12.51
CA CYS A 17 29.51 11.41 -12.07
C CYS A 17 28.51 10.82 -11.05
N LEU A 18 27.95 11.64 -10.17
CA LEU A 18 26.94 11.19 -9.21
C LEU A 18 25.59 10.85 -9.88
N THR A 19 25.20 11.64 -10.89
CA THR A 19 23.94 11.38 -11.63
C THR A 19 24.09 10.30 -12.69
N LEU A 20 25.29 10.07 -13.27
CA LEU A 20 25.54 8.94 -14.18
C LEU A 20 25.39 7.58 -13.46
N ALA A 21 25.67 7.49 -12.17
CA ALA A 21 25.44 6.29 -11.37
C ALA A 21 23.95 5.94 -11.29
N VAL A 22 23.08 6.95 -11.22
CA VAL A 22 21.62 6.77 -11.22
C VAL A 22 21.08 6.37 -12.60
N ILE A 23 21.67 6.84 -13.69
CA ILE A 23 21.15 6.62 -15.06
C ILE A 23 21.66 5.32 -15.70
N LEU A 24 22.87 4.88 -15.40
CA LEU A 24 23.33 3.55 -15.85
C LEU A 24 22.54 2.41 -15.17
N ALA A 25 21.89 2.70 -14.06
CA ALA A 25 20.96 1.79 -13.41
C ALA A 25 19.65 1.54 -14.20
N LEU A 26 19.28 2.46 -15.10
CA LEU A 26 18.03 2.39 -15.88
C LEU A 26 18.18 1.69 -17.25
N SER A 27 19.38 1.26 -17.66
CA SER A 27 19.65 0.92 -19.08
C SER A 27 19.72 -0.56 -19.47
N CYS A 28 19.30 -1.50 -18.65
CA CYS A 28 19.47 -2.94 -18.92
C CYS A 28 18.21 -3.81 -18.93
N LEU A 29 17.10 -3.40 -19.54
CA LEU A 29 16.05 -4.38 -19.91
C LEU A 29 15.19 -3.86 -21.06
N ALA A 30 15.48 -4.32 -22.24
CA ALA A 30 14.59 -4.17 -23.41
C ALA A 30 14.02 -5.54 -23.79
N GLY A 31 12.72 -5.62 -23.85
CA GLY A 31 12.06 -6.72 -24.56
C GLY A 31 10.64 -7.03 -24.17
N CYS A 32 9.76 -6.63 -25.02
CA CYS A 32 8.48 -7.18 -25.48
C CYS A 32 7.30 -6.22 -25.38
N GLN A 33 6.92 -5.74 -26.56
CA GLN A 33 5.71 -4.96 -26.81
C GLN A 33 4.48 -5.85 -26.95
N GLY A 34 3.38 -5.42 -26.38
CA GLY A 34 2.04 -5.84 -26.76
C GLY A 34 1.10 -4.65 -26.68
N THR A 35 0.62 -4.19 -27.85
CA THR A 35 -0.31 -3.07 -27.98
C THR A 35 -1.75 -3.57 -28.02
N GLU A 36 -2.65 -3.06 -27.19
CA GLU A 36 -4.08 -3.05 -27.47
C GLU A 36 -4.77 -1.77 -26.97
N ASN A 37 -5.72 -1.28 -27.77
CA ASN A 37 -6.42 -0.02 -27.64
C ASN A 37 -7.70 -0.14 -26.78
N PRO A 38 -8.15 0.93 -26.11
CA PRO A 38 -9.37 0.91 -25.29
C PRO A 38 -10.66 1.03 -26.15
N VAL A 39 -11.69 0.33 -25.71
CA VAL A 39 -13.05 0.36 -26.31
C VAL A 39 -13.94 1.29 -25.46
N PRO A 40 -14.73 2.18 -26.08
CA PRO A 40 -15.61 3.09 -25.34
C PRO A 40 -16.90 2.41 -24.86
N ALA A 41 -17.35 2.82 -23.67
CA ALA A 41 -18.58 2.37 -23.03
C ALA A 41 -19.85 2.82 -23.77
N SER A 42 -20.84 1.94 -23.87
CA SER A 42 -22.17 2.21 -24.41
C SER A 42 -23.25 2.02 -23.36
N ASP A 43 -24.26 2.90 -23.36
CA ASP A 43 -25.37 3.02 -22.41
C ASP A 43 -26.39 1.86 -22.43
N PRO A 44 -27.16 1.68 -21.35
CA PRO A 44 -27.86 0.45 -20.97
C PRO A 44 -29.35 0.39 -21.30
N PRO A 45 -30.04 -0.67 -20.90
CA PRO A 45 -31.33 -0.59 -20.23
C PRO A 45 -31.56 -1.57 -19.06
N ALA A 46 -32.49 -1.21 -18.23
CA ALA A 46 -32.77 -1.55 -16.86
C ALA A 46 -33.76 -2.71 -16.56
N THR A 47 -33.76 -3.14 -15.33
CA THR A 47 -34.81 -3.41 -14.25
C THR A 47 -34.87 -4.82 -13.65
N LYS A 48 -34.98 -5.00 -12.44
CA LYS A 48 -35.63 -5.04 -11.13
C LYS A 48 -35.55 -6.36 -10.32
N GLU A 49 -35.34 -6.21 -9.05
CA GLU A 49 -35.41 -6.96 -7.77
C GLU A 49 -35.81 -8.44 -7.67
N PRO A 50 -35.39 -9.19 -6.61
CA PRO A 50 -35.94 -9.10 -5.26
C PRO A 50 -35.08 -9.47 -4.03
N GLN A 51 -35.64 -9.19 -2.86
CA GLN A 51 -35.25 -9.19 -1.46
C GLN A 51 -34.59 -10.46 -0.90
N GLY A 52 -33.47 -10.28 -0.16
CA GLY A 52 -32.81 -11.29 0.66
C GLY A 52 -33.30 -11.30 2.14
N LYS A 53 -33.17 -12.44 2.80
CA LYS A 53 -33.56 -12.71 4.20
C LYS A 53 -32.48 -12.18 5.18
N PRO A 54 -32.87 -11.81 6.44
CA PRO A 54 -31.92 -11.47 7.50
C PRO A 54 -31.08 -12.68 7.93
N GLU A 55 -29.76 -12.50 7.96
CA GLU A 55 -28.84 -13.50 8.51
C GLU A 55 -28.73 -13.40 10.04
N GLU A 56 -28.41 -14.53 10.70
CA GLU A 56 -28.25 -14.63 12.15
C GLU A 56 -27.01 -13.84 12.61
N PRO A 57 -27.04 -13.24 13.82
CA PRO A 57 -25.92 -12.45 14.35
C PRO A 57 -24.67 -13.32 14.54
N VAL A 58 -23.58 -12.91 13.94
CA VAL A 58 -22.25 -13.52 14.12
C VAL A 58 -21.78 -13.23 15.56
N PRO A 59 -21.24 -14.22 16.29
CA PRO A 59 -20.78 -13.99 17.65
C PRO A 59 -19.68 -12.91 17.69
N ALA A 60 -19.88 -11.90 18.53
CA ALA A 60 -18.92 -10.83 18.74
C ALA A 60 -17.61 -11.40 19.31
N VAL A 61 -16.49 -10.97 18.74
CA VAL A 61 -15.16 -11.23 19.33
C VAL A 61 -15.12 -10.56 20.70
N PRO A 62 -14.61 -11.22 21.76
CA PRO A 62 -14.60 -10.65 23.10
C PRO A 62 -13.83 -9.33 23.16
N LEU A 63 -14.29 -8.38 23.97
CA LEU A 63 -13.60 -7.07 24.19
C LEU A 63 -12.15 -7.22 24.68
N SER A 64 -11.77 -8.38 25.22
CA SER A 64 -10.39 -8.75 25.55
C SER A 64 -9.46 -8.84 24.33
N ALA A 65 -10.02 -8.89 23.12
CA ALA A 65 -9.27 -8.80 21.88
C ALA A 65 -8.89 -7.37 21.46
N VAL A 66 -9.45 -6.33 22.12
CA VAL A 66 -9.04 -4.93 21.91
C VAL A 66 -7.71 -4.70 22.58
N ILE A 67 -6.67 -4.61 21.79
CA ILE A 67 -5.31 -4.55 22.25
C ILE A 67 -4.83 -3.12 22.36
N ASN A 68 -3.86 -2.98 23.22
CA ASN A 68 -3.17 -1.75 23.55
C ASN A 68 -2.71 -1.03 22.27
N ALA A 69 -3.44 -0.01 21.87
CA ALA A 69 -3.23 0.78 20.66
C ALA A 69 -1.83 1.42 20.51
N LYS A 70 -0.98 1.32 21.53
CA LYS A 70 0.41 1.80 21.49
C LYS A 70 1.40 0.75 20.98
N ALA A 71 0.93 -0.45 20.67
CA ALA A 71 1.82 -1.58 20.40
C ALA A 71 2.75 -1.36 19.20
N LEU A 72 2.24 -0.78 18.11
CA LEU A 72 3.04 -0.58 16.89
C LEU A 72 3.50 0.86 16.65
N GLY A 73 3.05 1.83 17.45
CA GLY A 73 3.40 3.25 17.29
C GLY A 73 2.72 3.96 16.11
N PHE A 74 1.77 3.31 15.42
CA PHE A 74 0.89 3.87 14.40
C PHE A 74 -0.45 4.31 14.99
N SER A 75 -1.45 4.59 14.15
CA SER A 75 -2.77 4.95 14.68
C SER A 75 -3.42 3.78 15.43
N ALA A 76 -4.35 4.10 16.34
CA ALA A 76 -5.08 3.06 17.06
C ALA A 76 -5.83 2.11 16.11
N PHE A 77 -6.38 2.65 15.02
CA PHE A 77 -7.04 1.88 13.98
C PHE A 77 -6.10 0.86 13.33
N ASP A 78 -4.89 1.28 12.92
CA ASP A 78 -3.94 0.42 12.24
C ASP A 78 -3.48 -0.74 13.13
N ASN A 79 -3.13 -0.41 14.38
CA ASN A 79 -2.63 -1.38 15.35
C ASN A 79 -3.68 -2.43 15.74
N GLN A 80 -4.91 -1.98 15.97
CA GLN A 80 -6.00 -2.88 16.36
C GLN A 80 -6.42 -3.80 15.22
N LEU A 81 -6.38 -3.33 13.96
CA LEU A 81 -6.73 -4.17 12.81
C LEU A 81 -5.78 -5.37 12.68
N VAL A 82 -4.47 -5.12 12.73
CA VAL A 82 -3.46 -6.18 12.63
C VAL A 82 -3.62 -7.22 13.71
N GLU A 83 -3.76 -6.76 14.95
CA GLU A 83 -3.87 -7.66 16.09
C GLU A 83 -5.21 -8.40 16.13
N TYR A 84 -6.30 -7.73 15.74
CA TYR A 84 -7.59 -8.36 15.55
C TYR A 84 -7.50 -9.52 14.53
N LEU A 85 -6.86 -9.32 13.39
CA LEU A 85 -6.74 -10.36 12.36
C LEU A 85 -5.92 -11.56 12.84
N LYS A 86 -4.84 -11.33 13.58
CA LYS A 86 -4.07 -12.41 14.22
C LYS A 86 -4.97 -13.24 15.17
N GLN A 87 -5.76 -12.59 16.01
CA GLN A 87 -6.66 -13.24 16.96
C GLN A 87 -7.89 -13.88 16.29
N ALA A 88 -8.33 -13.32 15.15
CA ALA A 88 -9.44 -13.88 14.37
C ALA A 88 -9.09 -15.17 13.61
N GLY A 89 -7.86 -15.68 13.76
CA GLY A 89 -7.44 -16.97 13.22
C GLY A 89 -6.34 -16.90 12.16
N ARG A 90 -5.89 -15.70 11.76
CA ARG A 90 -4.84 -15.56 10.73
C ARG A 90 -3.42 -15.61 11.26
N ALA A 91 -3.23 -15.88 12.56
CA ALA A 91 -1.89 -15.93 13.16
C ALA A 91 -0.94 -16.93 12.47
N ASP A 92 -1.47 -18.03 11.96
CA ASP A 92 -0.70 -19.10 11.32
C ASP A 92 -0.79 -19.07 9.77
N GLU A 93 -1.26 -17.96 9.20
CA GLU A 93 -1.36 -17.76 7.75
C GLU A 93 -0.38 -16.70 7.27
N ASN A 94 0.13 -16.86 6.03
CA ASN A 94 0.73 -15.74 5.31
C ASN A 94 -0.39 -14.79 4.94
N PHE A 95 -0.31 -13.52 5.33
CA PHE A 95 -1.29 -12.53 4.91
C PHE A 95 -0.72 -11.12 4.87
N THR A 96 -1.40 -10.26 4.16
CA THR A 96 -1.12 -8.82 4.09
C THR A 96 -2.42 -8.03 4.18
N VAL A 97 -2.34 -6.82 4.68
CA VAL A 97 -3.45 -5.88 4.79
C VAL A 97 -2.95 -4.46 4.53
N SER A 98 -3.79 -3.62 3.99
CA SER A 98 -3.52 -2.18 3.86
C SER A 98 -4.44 -1.38 4.79
N PRO A 99 -3.98 -0.99 5.99
CA PRO A 99 -4.77 -0.14 6.87
C PRO A 99 -5.12 1.19 6.23
N LEU A 100 -4.19 1.78 5.45
CA LEU A 100 -4.42 3.02 4.72
C LEU A 100 -5.60 2.89 3.74
N SER A 101 -5.61 1.85 2.90
CA SER A 101 -6.67 1.61 1.93
C SER A 101 -8.03 1.45 2.61
N PHE A 102 -8.09 0.69 3.70
CA PHE A 102 -9.34 0.50 4.45
C PHE A 102 -9.83 1.82 5.08
N LYS A 103 -8.93 2.57 5.71
CA LYS A 103 -9.23 3.89 6.29
C LYS A 103 -9.69 4.89 5.22
N ALA A 104 -9.11 4.86 4.03
CA ALA A 104 -9.51 5.70 2.90
C ALA A 104 -10.93 5.38 2.41
N ALA A 105 -11.29 4.10 2.29
CA ALA A 105 -12.66 3.70 1.94
C ALA A 105 -13.69 4.16 2.99
N LEU A 106 -13.39 3.98 4.29
CA LEU A 106 -14.25 4.43 5.38
C LEU A 106 -14.36 5.96 5.47
N THR A 107 -13.35 6.69 5.00
CA THR A 107 -13.41 8.15 4.88
C THR A 107 -14.53 8.58 3.93
N MET A 108 -14.68 7.93 2.78
CA MET A 108 -15.80 8.23 1.87
C MET A 108 -17.15 7.94 2.53
N ALA A 109 -17.28 6.83 3.27
CA ALA A 109 -18.48 6.53 4.03
C ALA A 109 -18.79 7.61 5.08
N ALA A 110 -17.79 8.07 5.83
CA ALA A 110 -17.93 9.11 6.85
C ALA A 110 -18.29 10.48 6.27
N LEU A 111 -17.79 10.83 5.07
CA LEU A 111 -18.18 12.05 4.35
C LEU A 111 -19.64 12.02 3.88
N GLY A 112 -20.17 10.84 3.65
CA GLY A 112 -21.57 10.64 3.24
C GLY A 112 -22.52 10.33 4.37
N ALA A 113 -22.06 10.25 5.61
CA ALA A 113 -22.85 9.98 6.80
C ALA A 113 -23.16 11.26 7.58
N GLU A 114 -24.19 11.19 8.41
CA GLU A 114 -24.51 12.22 9.42
C GLU A 114 -24.85 11.60 10.77
N GLY A 115 -25.14 12.44 11.76
CA GLY A 115 -25.63 12.02 13.07
C GLY A 115 -24.72 11.02 13.79
N GLU A 116 -25.31 9.98 14.34
CA GLU A 116 -24.60 8.95 15.10
C GLU A 116 -23.76 8.04 14.20
N THR A 117 -24.20 7.76 12.97
CA THR A 117 -23.42 6.98 11.99
C THR A 117 -22.07 7.65 11.69
N GLN A 118 -22.08 8.95 11.44
CA GLN A 118 -20.84 9.71 11.23
C GLN A 118 -19.98 9.76 12.48
N ALA A 119 -20.58 9.96 13.65
CA ALA A 119 -19.85 10.03 14.92
C ALA A 119 -19.10 8.72 15.23
N GLN A 120 -19.77 7.57 15.05
CA GLN A 120 -19.16 6.25 15.23
C GLN A 120 -18.03 5.98 14.24
N LEU A 121 -18.19 6.37 12.96
CA LEU A 121 -17.13 6.27 11.95
C LEU A 121 -15.91 7.13 12.31
N LEU A 122 -16.11 8.39 12.69
CA LEU A 122 -15.02 9.26 13.09
C LEU A 122 -14.28 8.72 14.31
N GLU A 123 -14.99 8.22 15.33
CA GLU A 123 -14.41 7.63 16.52
C GLU A 123 -13.60 6.38 16.18
N ALA A 124 -14.16 5.46 15.38
CA ALA A 124 -13.48 4.24 14.93
C ALA A 124 -12.20 4.57 14.16
N LEU A 125 -12.23 5.59 13.30
CA LEU A 125 -11.07 6.07 12.52
C LEU A 125 -10.07 6.89 13.36
N GLY A 126 -10.43 7.27 14.58
CA GLY A 126 -9.61 8.05 15.49
C GLY A 126 -9.60 9.56 15.22
N PHE A 127 -10.62 10.10 14.54
CA PHE A 127 -10.77 11.53 14.26
C PHE A 127 -11.79 12.20 15.17
N ARG A 128 -11.50 13.42 15.59
CA ARG A 128 -12.40 14.25 16.41
C ARG A 128 -13.43 15.00 15.59
N SER A 129 -13.21 15.16 14.30
CA SER A 129 -14.08 15.88 13.37
C SER A 129 -13.83 15.48 11.92
N VAL A 130 -14.82 15.78 11.07
CA VAL A 130 -14.70 15.63 9.61
C VAL A 130 -13.55 16.47 9.05
N ASP A 131 -13.30 17.67 9.60
CA ASP A 131 -12.20 18.53 9.13
C ASP A 131 -10.82 17.94 9.47
N GLU A 132 -10.67 17.28 10.63
CA GLU A 132 -9.44 16.55 10.97
C GLU A 132 -9.22 15.36 10.03
N MET A 133 -10.29 14.63 9.72
CA MET A 133 -10.26 13.53 8.74
C MET A 133 -9.89 14.04 7.33
N ARG A 134 -10.46 15.15 6.87
CA ARG A 134 -10.09 15.80 5.59
C ARG A 134 -8.62 16.21 5.58
N ALA A 135 -8.14 16.81 6.67
CA ALA A 135 -6.75 17.22 6.80
C ALA A 135 -5.80 16.01 6.74
N TRP A 136 -6.16 14.90 7.40
CA TRP A 136 -5.41 13.66 7.27
C TRP A 136 -5.40 13.15 5.83
N TYR A 137 -6.56 13.09 5.17
CA TYR A 137 -6.63 12.61 3.79
C TYR A 137 -5.78 13.47 2.84
N ALA A 138 -5.74 14.78 3.05
CA ALA A 138 -4.86 15.67 2.31
C ALA A 138 -3.37 15.32 2.49
N THR A 139 -2.95 14.78 3.66
CA THR A 139 -1.57 14.32 3.84
C THR A 139 -1.28 13.05 3.04
N VAL A 140 -2.27 12.16 2.90
CA VAL A 140 -2.18 10.96 2.05
C VAL A 140 -1.95 11.36 0.60
N LEU A 141 -2.81 12.24 0.05
CA LEU A 141 -2.67 12.74 -1.32
C LEU A 141 -1.34 13.47 -1.54
N ALA A 142 -0.91 14.31 -0.59
CA ALA A 142 0.40 14.95 -0.66
C ALA A 142 1.56 13.93 -0.62
N GLY A 143 1.35 12.74 -0.06
CA GLY A 143 2.28 11.62 -0.13
C GLY A 143 2.41 11.07 -1.54
N VAL A 144 1.27 10.90 -2.23
CA VAL A 144 1.21 10.50 -3.64
C VAL A 144 1.91 11.54 -4.52
N ASP A 145 1.58 12.83 -4.35
CA ASP A 145 2.17 13.92 -5.12
C ASP A 145 3.71 13.98 -4.96
N ARG A 146 4.21 13.79 -3.73
CA ARG A 146 5.67 13.76 -3.48
C ARG A 146 6.36 12.58 -4.14
N PHE A 147 5.73 11.41 -4.14
CA PHE A 147 6.25 10.24 -4.85
C PHE A 147 6.34 10.52 -6.35
N ASP A 148 5.29 11.08 -6.93
CA ASP A 148 5.22 11.44 -8.34
C ASP A 148 6.27 12.50 -8.73
N ALA A 149 6.41 13.54 -7.91
CA ALA A 149 7.40 14.60 -8.10
C ALA A 149 8.86 14.06 -8.07
N PHE A 150 9.15 13.08 -7.20
CA PHE A 150 10.47 12.45 -7.13
C PHE A 150 10.84 11.80 -8.47
N PHE A 151 9.96 10.98 -9.04
CA PHE A 151 10.22 10.32 -10.31
C PHE A 151 10.23 11.29 -11.49
N THR A 152 9.39 12.33 -11.46
CA THR A 152 9.39 13.39 -12.48
C THR A 152 10.72 14.16 -12.52
N GLU A 153 11.32 14.44 -11.37
CA GLU A 153 12.64 15.09 -11.34
C GLU A 153 13.74 14.13 -11.79
N MET A 154 13.68 12.85 -11.43
CA MET A 154 14.61 11.83 -11.95
C MET A 154 14.54 11.73 -13.49
N GLU A 155 13.35 11.71 -14.06
CA GLU A 155 13.15 11.66 -15.52
C GLU A 155 13.74 12.90 -16.20
N LYS A 156 13.55 14.06 -15.60
CA LYS A 156 14.11 15.31 -16.10
C LYS A 156 15.65 15.32 -16.05
N GLU A 157 16.24 14.91 -14.93
CA GLU A 157 17.70 14.77 -14.80
C GLU A 157 18.26 13.77 -15.81
N ALA A 158 17.56 12.65 -16.03
CA ALA A 158 17.92 11.65 -17.03
C ALA A 158 17.89 12.24 -18.44
N ALA A 159 16.86 13.00 -18.79
CA ALA A 159 16.72 13.65 -20.09
C ALA A 159 17.82 14.71 -20.32
N GLU A 160 18.18 15.51 -19.30
CA GLU A 160 19.28 16.48 -19.37
C GLU A 160 20.62 15.79 -19.60
N LEU A 161 20.87 14.64 -18.95
CA LEU A 161 22.12 13.87 -19.15
C LEU A 161 22.17 13.20 -20.53
N ALA A 162 21.03 12.80 -21.08
CA ALA A 162 20.94 12.24 -22.42
C ALA A 162 21.45 13.17 -23.52
N GLU A 163 21.33 14.49 -23.33
CA GLU A 163 21.91 15.48 -24.25
C GLU A 163 23.46 15.40 -24.30
N TYR A 164 24.10 15.00 -23.21
CA TYR A 164 25.56 14.89 -23.13
C TYR A 164 26.06 13.47 -23.38
N PHE A 165 25.26 12.46 -23.13
CA PHE A 165 25.58 11.04 -23.23
C PHE A 165 24.45 10.28 -23.94
N PRO A 166 24.30 10.42 -25.27
CA PRO A 166 23.20 9.80 -26.02
C PRO A 166 23.14 8.26 -25.92
N ASP A 167 24.29 7.61 -25.74
CA ASP A 167 24.38 6.15 -25.59
C ASP A 167 23.92 5.65 -24.20
N ALA A 168 23.85 6.55 -23.22
CA ALA A 168 23.30 6.28 -21.87
C ALA A 168 21.79 6.55 -21.79
N ALA A 169 21.24 7.17 -22.83
CA ALA A 169 19.84 7.60 -22.92
C ALA A 169 18.90 6.48 -23.40
N ASN A 170 18.98 5.31 -22.81
CA ASN A 170 17.87 4.38 -22.89
C ASN A 170 16.78 4.89 -21.91
N SER A 171 15.94 5.80 -22.42
CA SER A 171 14.78 6.26 -21.66
C SER A 171 13.80 5.10 -21.48
N GLN A 172 14.00 4.33 -20.41
CA GLN A 172 12.96 3.40 -19.97
C GLN A 172 11.77 4.24 -19.50
N GLU A 173 10.62 3.89 -20.03
CA GLU A 173 9.34 4.45 -19.59
C GLU A 173 9.20 4.22 -18.08
N ARG A 174 8.81 5.27 -17.34
CA ARG A 174 8.57 5.20 -15.89
C ARG A 174 7.63 4.04 -15.58
N THR A 175 8.09 3.11 -14.76
CA THR A 175 7.29 1.99 -14.27
C THR A 175 6.83 2.16 -12.83
N ALA A 176 7.49 3.04 -12.05
CA ALA A 176 7.13 3.32 -10.67
C ALA A 176 5.80 4.07 -10.56
N ALA A 177 4.95 3.65 -9.62
CA ALA A 177 3.64 4.23 -9.38
C ALA A 177 3.23 4.11 -7.92
N TYR A 178 2.62 5.14 -7.37
CA TYR A 178 1.93 5.11 -6.08
C TYR A 178 0.57 5.78 -6.24
N TRP A 179 -0.49 4.99 -6.17
CA TRP A 179 -1.85 5.48 -6.36
C TRP A 179 -2.73 5.07 -5.18
N VAL A 180 -3.49 6.02 -4.67
CA VAL A 180 -4.61 5.81 -3.75
C VAL A 180 -5.84 6.28 -4.51
N VAL A 181 -6.55 5.35 -5.14
CA VAL A 181 -7.67 5.63 -6.02
C VAL A 181 -8.98 5.22 -5.41
N ASN A 182 -10.01 6.00 -5.68
CA ASN A 182 -11.33 5.84 -5.09
C ASN A 182 -12.41 5.88 -6.13
N SER A 183 -13.45 5.07 -5.94
CA SER A 183 -14.67 5.18 -6.72
C SER A 183 -15.90 4.84 -5.91
N VAL A 184 -17.03 5.39 -6.35
CA VAL A 184 -18.36 5.04 -5.85
C VAL A 184 -19.25 4.59 -7.01
N TRP A 185 -20.04 3.57 -6.78
CA TRP A 185 -20.85 2.91 -7.78
C TRP A 185 -22.28 2.79 -7.30
N SER A 186 -23.26 3.18 -8.11
CA SER A 186 -24.68 2.96 -7.84
C SER A 186 -25.25 1.87 -8.73
N ASN A 187 -26.16 1.07 -8.17
CA ASN A 187 -26.91 0.07 -8.89
C ASN A 187 -28.15 0.73 -9.53
N GLN A 188 -28.20 0.77 -10.87
CA GLN A 188 -29.29 1.39 -11.62
C GLN A 188 -30.63 0.64 -11.51
N ASP A 189 -30.61 -0.61 -11.04
CA ASP A 189 -31.80 -1.45 -10.94
C ASP A 189 -32.45 -1.36 -9.55
N LEU A 190 -31.82 -0.70 -8.58
CA LEU A 190 -32.35 -0.45 -7.24
C LEU A 190 -32.73 1.04 -7.06
N PRO A 191 -33.64 1.36 -6.14
CA PRO A 191 -34.02 2.73 -5.85
C PRO A 191 -32.87 3.56 -5.32
N GLY A 192 -32.89 4.85 -5.60
CA GLY A 192 -31.95 5.85 -5.10
C GLY A 192 -30.77 6.10 -6.02
N GLU A 193 -30.09 7.21 -5.74
CA GLU A 193 -28.90 7.66 -6.44
C GLU A 193 -28.01 8.49 -5.48
N PHE A 194 -26.73 8.58 -5.79
CA PHE A 194 -25.83 9.48 -5.06
C PHE A 194 -26.24 10.94 -5.20
N ARG A 195 -26.23 11.68 -4.09
CA ARG A 195 -26.48 13.11 -4.09
C ARG A 195 -25.30 13.84 -4.69
N GLN A 196 -25.57 14.85 -5.52
CA GLN A 196 -24.53 15.64 -6.17
C GLN A 196 -23.58 16.31 -5.15
N SER A 197 -24.10 16.77 -4.01
CA SER A 197 -23.28 17.34 -2.93
C SER A 197 -22.26 16.36 -2.35
N PHE A 198 -22.62 15.08 -2.25
CA PHE A 198 -21.71 14.04 -1.82
C PHE A 198 -20.65 13.74 -2.91
N LEU A 199 -21.08 13.63 -4.16
CA LEU A 199 -20.15 13.41 -5.28
C LEU A 199 -19.13 14.55 -5.40
N ASP A 200 -19.55 15.80 -5.25
CA ASP A 200 -18.67 16.97 -5.26
C ASP A 200 -17.67 16.93 -4.09
N GLU A 201 -18.13 16.49 -2.91
CA GLU A 201 -17.30 16.38 -1.71
C GLU A 201 -16.22 15.30 -1.86
N ILE A 202 -16.58 14.11 -2.30
CA ILE A 202 -15.61 13.02 -2.46
C ILE A 202 -14.66 13.25 -3.64
N ALA A 203 -15.14 13.86 -4.72
CA ALA A 203 -14.28 14.25 -5.82
C ALA A 203 -13.21 15.26 -5.38
N LYS A 204 -13.58 16.22 -4.52
CA LYS A 204 -12.67 17.25 -3.99
C LYS A 204 -11.72 16.70 -2.93
N THR A 205 -12.23 15.88 -2.00
CA THR A 205 -11.47 15.44 -0.82
C THR A 205 -10.67 14.18 -1.08
N CYS A 206 -11.24 13.22 -1.84
CA CYS A 206 -10.66 11.90 -2.06
C CYS A 206 -10.25 11.64 -3.52
N TYR A 207 -10.46 12.61 -4.43
CA TYR A 207 -10.31 12.44 -5.89
C TYR A 207 -11.08 11.22 -6.41
N ALA A 208 -12.25 10.97 -5.80
CA ALA A 208 -13.07 9.81 -6.12
C ALA A 208 -13.82 9.99 -7.44
N GLU A 209 -13.87 8.92 -8.22
CA GLU A 209 -14.66 8.80 -9.45
C GLU A 209 -16.05 8.24 -9.09
N ALA A 210 -17.09 8.61 -9.85
CA ALA A 210 -18.46 8.14 -9.62
C ALA A 210 -19.02 7.46 -10.86
N TYR A 211 -19.63 6.30 -10.66
CA TYR A 211 -20.16 5.45 -11.73
C TYR A 211 -21.53 4.89 -11.37
N SER A 212 -22.22 4.36 -12.37
CA SER A 212 -23.42 3.56 -12.18
C SER A 212 -23.46 2.41 -13.18
N ALA A 213 -23.97 1.26 -12.74
CA ALA A 213 -24.12 0.09 -13.59
C ALA A 213 -25.38 -0.67 -13.20
N LYS A 214 -25.84 -1.58 -14.07
CA LYS A 214 -26.92 -2.49 -13.75
C LYS A 214 -26.46 -3.57 -12.79
N ALA A 215 -27.38 -4.12 -12.03
CA ALA A 215 -27.15 -5.21 -11.11
C ALA A 215 -26.27 -6.34 -11.70
N ALA A 216 -26.62 -6.83 -12.87
CA ALA A 216 -25.92 -7.93 -13.53
C ALA A 216 -24.51 -7.57 -14.04
N GLU A 217 -24.19 -6.28 -14.13
CA GLU A 217 -22.92 -5.77 -14.67
C GLU A 217 -22.04 -5.13 -13.59
N LEU A 218 -22.61 -4.78 -12.45
CA LEU A 218 -21.99 -3.95 -11.41
C LEU A 218 -20.69 -4.56 -10.89
N ALA A 219 -20.68 -5.83 -10.51
CA ALA A 219 -19.50 -6.52 -10.01
C ALA A 219 -18.38 -6.56 -11.09
N ASN A 220 -18.74 -6.86 -12.35
CA ASN A 220 -17.77 -6.89 -13.45
C ASN A 220 -17.18 -5.50 -13.73
N ALA A 221 -18.00 -4.44 -13.67
CA ALA A 221 -17.56 -3.08 -13.89
C ALA A 221 -16.60 -2.61 -12.78
N VAL A 222 -16.93 -2.89 -11.51
CA VAL A 222 -16.05 -2.63 -10.36
C VAL A 222 -14.73 -3.40 -10.50
N ASN A 223 -14.80 -4.69 -10.83
CA ASN A 223 -13.60 -5.52 -10.99
C ASN A 223 -12.71 -5.02 -12.14
N ALA A 224 -13.29 -4.64 -13.27
CA ALA A 224 -12.54 -4.08 -14.39
C ALA A 224 -11.84 -2.78 -14.00
N TRP A 225 -12.51 -1.90 -13.25
CA TRP A 225 -11.92 -0.66 -12.74
C TRP A 225 -10.77 -0.93 -11.77
N VAL A 226 -10.95 -1.84 -10.78
CA VAL A 226 -9.89 -2.20 -9.84
C VAL A 226 -8.69 -2.81 -10.57
N ASN A 227 -8.94 -3.72 -11.52
CA ASN A 227 -7.89 -4.34 -12.32
C ASN A 227 -7.09 -3.30 -13.12
N GLU A 228 -7.75 -2.32 -13.74
CA GLU A 228 -7.11 -1.22 -14.45
C GLU A 228 -6.28 -0.34 -13.47
N LYS A 229 -6.90 0.12 -12.37
CA LYS A 229 -6.25 1.03 -11.40
C LYS A 229 -5.13 0.37 -10.60
N THR A 230 -5.07 -0.95 -10.58
CA THR A 230 -3.96 -1.71 -9.95
C THR A 230 -3.03 -2.36 -10.99
N ASN A 231 -3.12 -1.94 -12.25
CA ASN A 231 -2.30 -2.45 -13.35
C ASN A 231 -2.28 -3.99 -13.43
N GLY A 232 -3.42 -4.63 -13.16
CA GLY A 232 -3.57 -6.09 -13.16
C GLY A 232 -3.20 -6.79 -11.86
N LEU A 233 -2.66 -6.09 -10.87
CA LEU A 233 -2.26 -6.69 -9.58
C LEU A 233 -3.45 -7.29 -8.84
N ILE A 234 -4.60 -6.62 -8.86
CA ILE A 234 -5.85 -7.08 -8.27
C ILE A 234 -6.90 -7.26 -9.39
N PRO A 235 -7.05 -8.46 -9.95
CA PRO A 235 -7.93 -8.68 -11.09
C PRO A 235 -9.43 -8.64 -10.72
N SER A 236 -9.77 -8.88 -9.45
CA SER A 236 -11.17 -8.85 -8.98
C SER A 236 -11.23 -8.61 -7.48
N ILE A 237 -12.31 -7.95 -7.01
CA ILE A 237 -12.60 -7.69 -5.59
C ILE A 237 -14.01 -8.14 -5.22
N LEU A 238 -14.94 -8.18 -6.17
CA LEU A 238 -16.35 -8.56 -5.96
C LEU A 238 -16.69 -9.79 -6.79
N ASP A 239 -17.40 -10.74 -6.17
CA ASP A 239 -17.99 -11.88 -6.88
C ASP A 239 -19.40 -11.54 -7.40
N ASP A 240 -20.22 -10.88 -6.57
CA ASP A 240 -21.56 -10.43 -6.89
C ASP A 240 -21.85 -9.10 -6.16
N ALA A 241 -22.67 -8.25 -6.78
CA ALA A 241 -23.17 -7.00 -6.22
C ALA A 241 -24.61 -6.71 -6.69
N SER A 242 -25.32 -7.74 -7.15
CA SER A 242 -26.67 -7.60 -7.74
C SER A 242 -27.69 -7.02 -6.77
N ASP A 243 -27.58 -7.34 -5.48
CA ASP A 243 -28.47 -6.88 -4.41
C ASP A 243 -27.94 -5.65 -3.65
N THR A 244 -26.85 -5.05 -4.13
CA THR A 244 -26.17 -3.92 -3.47
C THR A 244 -26.57 -2.61 -4.13
N SER A 245 -27.14 -1.66 -3.36
CA SER A 245 -27.55 -0.34 -3.86
C SER A 245 -26.37 0.55 -4.23
N ALA A 246 -25.28 0.51 -3.43
CA ALA A 246 -24.08 1.29 -3.67
C ALA A 246 -22.84 0.54 -3.22
N VAL A 247 -21.72 0.72 -3.93
CA VAL A 247 -20.41 0.17 -3.61
C VAL A 247 -19.41 1.33 -3.52
N LEU A 248 -18.63 1.37 -2.44
CA LEU A 248 -17.52 2.27 -2.26
C LEU A 248 -16.24 1.46 -2.37
N VAL A 249 -15.35 1.86 -3.27
CA VAL A 249 -14.12 1.14 -3.58
C VAL A 249 -12.92 2.04 -3.36
N ASN A 250 -11.94 1.53 -2.63
CA ASN A 250 -10.59 2.09 -2.60
C ASN A 250 -9.63 1.02 -3.10
N ALA A 251 -8.65 1.43 -3.90
CA ALA A 251 -7.52 0.60 -4.25
C ALA A 251 -6.22 1.37 -3.98
N LEU A 252 -5.27 0.69 -3.37
CA LEU A 252 -3.90 1.17 -3.21
C LEU A 252 -2.99 0.33 -4.09
N TYR A 253 -2.27 1.00 -4.96
CA TYR A 253 -1.26 0.42 -5.84
C TYR A 253 0.08 1.08 -5.58
N LEU A 254 1.10 0.27 -5.34
CA LEU A 254 2.46 0.73 -5.15
C LEU A 254 3.41 -0.16 -5.95
N LYS A 255 4.16 0.45 -6.84
CA LYS A 255 5.24 -0.15 -7.61
C LYS A 255 6.46 0.74 -7.52
N THR A 256 7.57 0.21 -7.00
CA THR A 256 8.81 0.98 -6.86
C THR A 256 10.00 0.04 -6.70
N GLY A 257 11.18 0.45 -7.18
CA GLY A 257 12.43 -0.29 -7.05
C GLY A 257 13.07 -0.14 -5.67
N TRP A 258 13.91 -1.11 -5.29
CA TRP A 258 14.84 -0.92 -4.18
C TRP A 258 15.80 0.23 -4.50
N GLU A 259 16.25 0.98 -3.50
CA GLU A 259 17.35 1.96 -3.72
C GLU A 259 18.65 1.25 -4.11
N ASP A 260 18.96 0.16 -3.41
CA ASP A 260 20.01 -0.79 -3.77
C ASP A 260 19.36 -2.13 -4.09
N GLY A 261 19.58 -2.68 -5.28
CA GLY A 261 18.96 -3.92 -5.74
C GLY A 261 19.47 -5.16 -5.00
N PHE A 262 18.64 -6.18 -4.95
CA PHE A 262 19.02 -7.49 -4.42
C PHE A 262 19.63 -8.40 -5.49
N ALA A 263 20.45 -9.33 -5.07
CA ALA A 263 20.90 -10.45 -5.89
C ALA A 263 20.03 -11.70 -5.62
N LYS A 264 19.70 -12.45 -6.66
CA LYS A 264 18.99 -13.75 -6.52
C LYS A 264 19.91 -14.79 -5.86
N LEU A 265 19.42 -15.44 -4.82
CA LEU A 265 20.11 -16.57 -4.17
C LEU A 265 19.59 -17.94 -4.59
N GLY A 266 18.46 -18.01 -5.30
CA GLY A 266 17.72 -19.23 -5.58
C GLY A 266 16.97 -19.76 -4.37
N ASP A 267 16.52 -21.01 -4.46
CA ASP A 267 15.71 -21.64 -3.41
C ASP A 267 16.54 -22.00 -2.19
N ARG A 268 16.03 -21.67 -0.98
CA ARG A 268 16.61 -21.96 0.33
C ARG A 268 15.56 -22.46 1.31
N ASP A 269 16.02 -23.11 2.37
CA ASP A 269 15.17 -23.53 3.48
C ASP A 269 14.56 -22.32 4.18
N PHE A 270 13.24 -22.32 4.32
CA PHE A 270 12.49 -21.47 5.22
C PHE A 270 11.84 -22.35 6.29
N THR A 271 12.06 -22.07 7.55
CA THR A 271 11.46 -22.80 8.66
C THR A 271 10.10 -22.18 9.01
N THR A 272 9.02 -22.87 8.70
CA THR A 272 7.66 -22.42 8.97
C THR A 272 7.37 -22.30 10.47
N ARG A 273 6.27 -21.66 10.85
CA ARG A 273 5.83 -21.59 12.25
C ARG A 273 5.57 -22.96 12.88
N SER A 274 5.19 -23.97 12.09
CA SER A 274 5.04 -25.36 12.55
C SER A 274 6.38 -26.08 12.75
N GLY A 275 7.50 -25.48 12.34
CA GLY A 275 8.84 -26.08 12.37
C GLY A 275 9.17 -26.91 11.14
N GLU A 276 8.31 -26.97 10.14
CA GLU A 276 8.58 -27.61 8.87
C GLU A 276 9.52 -26.75 8.02
N LYS A 277 10.39 -27.38 7.22
CA LYS A 277 11.23 -26.69 6.25
C LYS A 277 10.63 -26.76 4.86
N VAL A 278 10.42 -25.59 4.26
CA VAL A 278 9.92 -25.43 2.89
C VAL A 278 10.95 -24.67 2.05
N GLN A 279 10.97 -24.92 0.75
CA GLN A 279 11.84 -24.19 -0.17
C GLN A 279 11.15 -22.91 -0.61
N LYS A 280 11.86 -21.76 -0.50
CA LYS A 280 11.41 -20.47 -1.02
C LYS A 280 12.53 -19.82 -1.84
N PRO A 281 12.21 -19.05 -2.87
CA PRO A 281 13.19 -18.22 -3.55
C PRO A 281 13.65 -17.09 -2.61
N PHE A 282 14.97 -16.97 -2.42
CA PHE A 282 15.59 -15.94 -1.58
C PHE A 282 16.37 -14.94 -2.42
N MET A 283 16.55 -13.77 -1.85
CA MET A 283 17.37 -12.68 -2.36
C MET A 283 18.25 -12.11 -1.25
N GLU A 284 19.41 -11.53 -1.62
CA GLU A 284 20.35 -10.92 -0.68
C GLU A 284 20.88 -9.58 -1.17
N GLN A 285 21.18 -8.70 -0.24
CA GLN A 285 21.98 -7.49 -0.49
C GLN A 285 22.81 -7.13 0.74
N THR A 286 23.90 -6.43 0.51
CA THR A 286 24.72 -5.86 1.59
C THR A 286 24.84 -4.36 1.36
N ALA A 287 24.20 -3.56 2.20
CA ALA A 287 24.17 -2.10 2.09
C ALA A 287 24.08 -1.44 3.49
N HIS A 288 24.32 -0.12 3.55
CA HIS A 288 24.07 0.64 4.77
C HIS A 288 22.58 0.95 4.87
N MET A 289 21.95 0.54 5.97
CA MET A 289 20.53 0.77 6.22
C MET A 289 20.21 0.88 7.71
N ALA A 290 19.02 1.35 8.05
CA ALA A 290 18.59 1.44 9.44
C ALA A 290 18.35 0.04 10.01
N TYR A 291 19.04 -0.25 11.11
CA TYR A 291 19.04 -1.56 11.76
C TYR A 291 18.88 -1.40 13.28
N TYR A 292 18.06 -2.24 13.87
CA TYR A 292 17.89 -2.34 15.32
C TYR A 292 17.88 -3.80 15.76
N LYS A 293 18.45 -4.06 16.93
CA LYS A 293 18.44 -5.38 17.56
C LYS A 293 18.41 -5.25 19.06
N ASP A 294 17.52 -6.02 19.69
CA ASP A 294 17.51 -6.30 21.13
C ASP A 294 17.36 -7.81 21.38
N GLU A 295 16.99 -8.19 22.61
CA GLU A 295 16.83 -9.61 22.98
C GLU A 295 15.63 -10.31 22.33
N GLN A 296 14.62 -9.55 21.88
CA GLN A 296 13.32 -10.06 21.41
C GLN A 296 13.07 -9.72 19.94
N THR A 297 13.75 -8.71 19.40
CA THR A 297 13.48 -8.15 18.08
C THR A 297 14.76 -7.89 17.33
N GLN A 298 14.73 -8.22 16.05
CA GLN A 298 15.71 -7.75 15.08
C GLN A 298 14.94 -7.15 13.90
N LEU A 299 15.27 -5.92 13.50
CA LEU A 299 14.64 -5.30 12.34
C LEU A 299 15.67 -4.61 11.44
N VAL A 300 15.31 -4.55 10.17
CA VAL A 300 16.03 -3.79 9.16
C VAL A 300 15.02 -3.02 8.30
N SER A 301 15.33 -1.75 8.03
CA SER A 301 14.54 -0.91 7.12
C SER A 301 15.30 -0.79 5.80
N VAL A 302 14.77 -1.43 4.78
CA VAL A 302 15.34 -1.45 3.43
C VAL A 302 14.68 -0.34 2.62
N PRO A 303 15.47 0.65 2.13
CA PRO A 303 14.90 1.77 1.41
C PRO A 303 14.44 1.37 0.01
N LEU A 304 13.32 1.93 -0.39
CA LEU A 304 12.73 1.90 -1.71
C LEU A 304 12.71 3.31 -2.30
N GLN A 305 12.73 3.43 -3.61
CA GLN A 305 12.69 4.71 -4.28
C GLN A 305 11.38 5.47 -3.97
N GLY A 306 11.42 6.80 -4.08
CA GLY A 306 10.26 7.65 -3.87
C GLY A 306 9.89 7.91 -2.40
N GLY A 307 10.82 7.69 -1.47
CA GLY A 307 10.61 7.89 -0.04
C GLY A 307 9.63 6.87 0.55
N VAL A 308 9.83 5.63 0.21
CA VAL A 308 9.17 4.45 0.77
C VAL A 308 10.22 3.55 1.39
N SER A 309 9.89 2.79 2.39
CA SER A 309 10.75 1.75 2.93
C SER A 309 9.99 0.48 3.25
N MET A 310 10.67 -0.65 3.13
CA MET A 310 10.17 -1.94 3.59
C MET A 310 10.94 -2.37 4.83
N VAL A 311 10.23 -2.49 5.94
CA VAL A 311 10.80 -2.91 7.22
C VAL A 311 10.52 -4.39 7.42
N PHE A 312 11.56 -5.18 7.56
CA PHE A 312 11.48 -6.59 7.92
C PHE A 312 11.73 -6.73 9.42
N VAL A 313 10.93 -7.53 10.11
CA VAL A 313 11.00 -7.71 11.56
C VAL A 313 10.99 -9.19 11.92
N LEU A 314 12.05 -9.62 12.58
CA LEU A 314 12.15 -10.93 13.22
C LEU A 314 11.84 -10.81 14.72
N GLY A 315 11.05 -11.76 15.23
CA GLY A 315 10.66 -11.77 16.63
C GLY A 315 9.47 -10.86 16.93
N GLU A 316 9.54 -10.08 18.01
CA GLU A 316 8.44 -9.27 18.50
C GLU A 316 8.33 -7.94 17.73
N ASP A 317 7.18 -7.70 17.10
CA ASP A 317 6.95 -6.52 16.26
C ASP A 317 6.20 -5.37 16.98
N THR A 318 5.98 -5.50 18.30
CA THR A 318 5.36 -4.45 19.10
C THR A 318 6.27 -3.22 19.28
N GLY A 319 5.67 -2.03 19.27
CA GLY A 319 6.41 -0.77 19.44
C GLY A 319 7.35 -0.43 18.28
N LEU A 320 7.01 -0.83 17.05
CA LEU A 320 7.85 -0.67 15.87
C LEU A 320 8.36 0.76 15.67
N ALA A 321 7.52 1.79 15.83
CA ALA A 321 7.93 3.18 15.65
C ALA A 321 9.03 3.61 16.65
N ASP A 322 8.94 3.15 17.91
CA ASP A 322 9.98 3.39 18.91
C ASP A 322 11.29 2.66 18.57
N LYS A 323 11.20 1.41 18.10
CA LYS A 323 12.36 0.62 17.66
C LYS A 323 13.01 1.24 16.41
N LEU A 324 12.22 1.67 15.44
CA LEU A 324 12.73 2.38 14.26
C LEU A 324 13.42 3.70 14.63
N SER A 325 12.89 4.45 15.61
CA SER A 325 13.51 5.69 16.08
C SER A 325 14.88 5.48 16.75
N LYS A 326 15.16 4.26 17.22
CA LYS A 326 16.42 3.83 17.84
C LYS A 326 17.33 3.07 16.88
N ALA A 327 16.87 2.80 15.66
CA ALA A 327 17.67 2.10 14.67
C ALA A 327 18.91 2.93 14.29
N GLU A 328 20.04 2.26 14.16
CA GLU A 328 21.31 2.85 13.76
C GLU A 328 21.57 2.55 12.29
N TYR A 329 22.17 3.49 11.57
CA TYR A 329 22.58 3.29 10.18
C TYR A 329 23.88 2.49 10.12
N LYS A 330 23.77 1.22 9.72
CA LYS A 330 24.87 0.25 9.74
C LYS A 330 24.97 -0.47 8.41
N LEU A 331 26.16 -1.04 8.13
CA LEU A 331 26.31 -2.02 7.07
C LEU A 331 25.60 -3.30 7.50
N VAL A 332 24.62 -3.75 6.71
CA VAL A 332 23.80 -4.95 7.00
C VAL A 332 23.82 -5.87 5.79
N ASP A 333 24.03 -7.15 6.06
CA ASP A 333 23.85 -8.25 5.10
C ASP A 333 22.45 -8.80 5.31
N VAL A 334 21.56 -8.50 4.34
CA VAL A 334 20.13 -8.85 4.40
C VAL A 334 19.86 -10.02 3.48
N THR A 335 19.34 -11.09 4.04
CA THR A 335 18.85 -12.28 3.31
C THR A 335 17.36 -12.45 3.63
N VAL A 336 16.49 -12.36 2.63
CA VAL A 336 15.03 -12.49 2.79
C VAL A 336 14.41 -13.30 1.66
N PRO A 337 13.30 -14.02 1.89
CA PRO A 337 12.57 -14.63 0.79
C PRO A 337 11.87 -13.59 -0.06
N MET A 338 11.72 -13.84 -1.36
CA MET A 338 10.79 -13.12 -2.21
C MET A 338 9.38 -13.32 -1.68
N ILE A 339 8.59 -12.26 -1.65
CA ILE A 339 7.22 -12.26 -1.12
C ILE A 339 6.25 -12.27 -2.30
N ASP A 340 5.27 -13.16 -2.26
CA ASP A 340 4.07 -13.12 -3.09
C ASP A 340 2.90 -13.52 -2.20
N VAL A 341 2.22 -12.53 -1.64
CA VAL A 341 1.12 -12.73 -0.71
C VAL A 341 -0.09 -11.91 -1.12
N GLU A 342 -1.21 -12.57 -1.29
CA GLU A 342 -2.51 -11.97 -1.57
C GLU A 342 -3.48 -12.36 -0.46
N THR A 343 -4.25 -11.39 0.03
CA THR A 343 -5.23 -11.59 1.08
C THR A 343 -6.54 -10.92 0.70
N THR A 344 -7.63 -11.67 0.82
CA THR A 344 -8.98 -11.11 0.82
C THR A 344 -9.50 -11.15 2.25
N LEU A 345 -9.80 -9.98 2.80
CA LEU A 345 -10.52 -9.82 4.04
C LEU A 345 -12.01 -9.72 3.71
N ASN A 346 -12.79 -10.62 4.28
CA ASN A 346 -14.21 -10.73 3.99
C ASN A 346 -15.08 -9.90 4.95
N GLN A 347 -16.35 -9.84 4.63
CA GLN A 347 -17.38 -9.17 5.42
C GLN A 347 -17.29 -9.46 6.92
N LYS A 348 -17.17 -10.74 7.31
CA LYS A 348 -17.18 -11.13 8.75
C LYS A 348 -15.99 -10.50 9.49
N GLU A 349 -14.83 -10.49 8.88
CA GLU A 349 -13.62 -9.95 9.50
C GLU A 349 -13.71 -8.43 9.65
N LEU A 350 -14.03 -7.71 8.58
CA LEU A 350 -14.02 -6.25 8.59
C LEU A 350 -15.25 -5.66 9.30
N VAL A 351 -16.43 -6.22 9.14
CA VAL A 351 -17.64 -5.80 9.87
C VAL A 351 -17.49 -6.04 11.37
N ASN A 352 -16.97 -7.21 11.78
CA ASN A 352 -16.74 -7.50 13.19
C ASN A 352 -15.68 -6.58 13.78
N TYR A 353 -14.63 -6.27 13.02
CA TYR A 353 -13.61 -5.30 13.44
C TYR A 353 -14.22 -3.91 13.71
N LEU A 354 -15.04 -3.40 12.78
CA LEU A 354 -15.68 -2.10 12.96
C LEU A 354 -16.69 -2.08 14.12
N LYS A 355 -17.46 -3.16 14.29
CA LYS A 355 -18.35 -3.30 15.47
C LYS A 355 -17.56 -3.31 16.78
N LEU A 356 -16.39 -3.95 16.81
CA LEU A 356 -15.50 -3.92 17.96
C LEU A 356 -15.03 -2.49 18.30
N LEU A 357 -14.86 -1.64 17.29
CA LEU A 357 -14.54 -0.23 17.45
C LEU A 357 -15.77 0.65 17.77
N GLY A 358 -16.95 0.05 17.99
CA GLY A 358 -18.19 0.78 18.28
C GLY A 358 -18.93 1.29 17.04
N CYS A 359 -18.50 0.93 15.84
CA CYS A 359 -19.13 1.34 14.60
C CYS A 359 -20.17 0.30 14.18
N GLU A 360 -21.38 0.39 14.77
CA GLU A 360 -22.47 -0.58 14.56
C GLU A 360 -23.61 -0.03 13.71
N LYS A 361 -23.92 1.26 13.85
CA LYS A 361 -25.12 1.87 13.27
C LYS A 361 -25.13 1.84 11.75
N MET A 362 -23.96 1.98 11.10
CA MET A 362 -23.84 1.94 9.65
C MET A 362 -24.32 0.63 9.02
N PHE A 363 -24.43 -0.45 9.80
CA PHE A 363 -24.85 -1.78 9.35
C PHE A 363 -26.34 -2.06 9.62
N THR A 364 -27.10 -1.07 10.08
CA THR A 364 -28.52 -1.22 10.44
C THR A 364 -29.42 -0.45 9.49
N ASP A 365 -30.70 -0.77 9.51
CA ASP A 365 -31.75 -0.06 8.78
C ASP A 365 -32.00 1.39 9.27
N THR A 366 -31.35 1.78 10.37
CA THR A 366 -31.37 3.14 10.93
C THR A 366 -30.07 3.90 10.66
N ALA A 367 -29.25 3.40 9.77
CA ALA A 367 -28.04 4.10 9.34
C ALA A 367 -28.38 5.45 8.69
N GLU A 368 -27.55 6.47 8.97
CA GLU A 368 -27.79 7.85 8.58
C GLU A 368 -26.87 8.23 7.43
N PHE A 369 -27.23 7.80 6.20
CA PHE A 369 -26.53 8.10 4.96
C PHE A 369 -27.31 9.05 4.03
N ASP A 370 -28.26 9.83 4.61
CA ASP A 370 -29.04 10.80 3.83
C ASP A 370 -28.18 11.84 3.07
N PRO A 371 -27.01 12.28 3.56
CA PRO A 371 -26.13 13.15 2.77
C PRO A 371 -25.51 12.45 1.55
N MET A 372 -25.36 11.12 1.58
CA MET A 372 -24.76 10.32 0.51
C MET A 372 -25.76 9.96 -0.58
N TYR A 373 -26.93 9.45 -0.18
CA TYR A 373 -27.85 8.75 -1.07
C TYR A 373 -29.28 9.24 -0.91
N THR A 374 -30.12 9.12 -1.96
CA THR A 374 -31.48 9.65 -1.93
C THR A 374 -32.48 8.75 -1.20
N ASP A 375 -32.23 7.45 -1.16
CA ASP A 375 -33.02 6.45 -0.45
C ASP A 375 -32.26 5.91 0.78
N PRO A 376 -32.95 5.33 1.77
CA PRO A 376 -32.29 4.73 2.92
C PRO A 376 -31.24 3.72 2.51
N LEU A 377 -30.03 3.87 3.05
CA LEU A 377 -28.88 3.04 2.75
C LEU A 377 -28.23 2.54 4.03
N CYS A 378 -27.80 1.28 4.04
CA CYS A 378 -26.90 0.74 5.06
C CYS A 378 -25.75 -0.01 4.37
N VAL A 379 -24.66 -0.19 5.09
CA VAL A 379 -23.54 -0.99 4.60
C VAL A 379 -23.86 -2.47 4.77
N ALA A 380 -23.99 -3.16 3.64
CA ALA A 380 -24.28 -4.60 3.62
C ALA A 380 -22.99 -5.43 3.70
N ASP A 381 -21.93 -4.97 3.03
CA ASP A 381 -20.66 -5.69 2.94
C ASP A 381 -19.47 -4.74 2.89
N ILE A 382 -18.33 -5.22 3.38
CA ILE A 382 -17.03 -4.56 3.29
C ILE A 382 -16.00 -5.62 2.90
N ILE A 383 -15.31 -5.38 1.81
CA ILE A 383 -14.26 -6.28 1.31
C ILE A 383 -12.98 -5.46 1.11
N GLN A 384 -11.88 -5.99 1.59
CA GLN A 384 -10.56 -5.51 1.25
C GLN A 384 -9.76 -6.62 0.61
N LYS A 385 -9.13 -6.33 -0.51
CA LYS A 385 -8.13 -7.19 -1.13
C LYS A 385 -6.80 -6.45 -1.15
N ALA A 386 -5.77 -7.10 -0.64
CA ALA A 386 -4.42 -6.58 -0.62
C ALA A 386 -3.46 -7.60 -1.21
N LYS A 387 -2.50 -7.13 -1.99
CA LYS A 387 -1.44 -7.97 -2.54
C LYS A 387 -0.10 -7.25 -2.42
N VAL A 388 0.92 -8.00 -2.00
CA VAL A 388 2.32 -7.58 -1.98
C VAL A 388 3.14 -8.61 -2.71
N HIS A 389 3.83 -8.17 -3.74
CA HIS A 389 4.79 -8.95 -4.49
C HIS A 389 6.15 -8.26 -4.44
N THR A 390 7.23 -9.00 -4.11
CA THR A 390 8.60 -8.50 -4.13
C THR A 390 9.52 -9.45 -4.86
N ASP A 391 10.44 -8.90 -5.60
CA ASP A 391 11.56 -9.62 -6.19
C ASP A 391 12.87 -8.83 -5.98
N GLU A 392 13.94 -9.24 -6.67
CA GLU A 392 15.25 -8.59 -6.56
C GLU A 392 15.28 -7.15 -7.07
N GLU A 393 14.29 -6.72 -7.85
CA GLU A 393 14.21 -5.38 -8.43
C GLU A 393 13.40 -4.43 -7.55
N GLY A 394 12.39 -4.92 -6.80
CA GLY A 394 11.54 -4.07 -5.96
C GLY A 394 10.19 -4.67 -5.59
N LEU A 395 9.27 -3.76 -5.29
CA LEU A 395 7.84 -4.03 -5.21
C LEU A 395 7.27 -4.02 -6.63
N GLU A 396 6.66 -5.12 -7.06
CA GLU A 396 6.14 -5.30 -8.42
C GLU A 396 7.17 -5.04 -9.54
N ALA A 397 8.40 -5.54 -9.38
CA ALA A 397 9.48 -5.50 -10.39
C ALA A 397 9.61 -4.14 -11.12
N ALA A 398 10.14 -3.15 -10.45
CA ALA A 398 10.60 -1.91 -11.06
C ALA A 398 12.11 -2.03 -11.30
N ALA A 399 12.52 -2.35 -12.52
CA ALA A 399 13.92 -2.57 -12.86
C ALA A 399 14.77 -1.33 -12.63
N VAL A 400 15.68 -1.39 -11.67
CA VAL A 400 16.76 -0.41 -11.49
C VAL A 400 18.07 -1.15 -11.31
N THR A 401 18.96 -1.00 -12.27
CA THR A 401 20.32 -1.56 -12.17
C THR A 401 21.24 -0.55 -11.50
N ALA A 402 21.57 -0.72 -10.23
CA ALA A 402 22.57 0.08 -9.54
C ALA A 402 24.00 -0.37 -9.97
N ILE A 403 24.81 0.57 -10.47
CA ILE A 403 26.25 0.36 -10.63
C ILE A 403 26.93 0.93 -9.40
N VAL A 404 27.36 0.04 -8.50
CA VAL A 404 28.15 0.41 -7.35
C VAL A 404 29.56 0.80 -7.80
N MET A 405 29.88 2.09 -7.78
CA MET A 405 31.25 2.58 -8.00
C MET A 405 31.95 2.76 -6.65
N ASN A 406 32.80 1.81 -6.29
CA ASN A 406 33.68 1.96 -5.12
C ASN A 406 34.73 3.04 -5.37
N ALA A 407 34.74 4.08 -4.53
CA ALA A 407 35.80 5.09 -4.52
C ALA A 407 37.10 4.43 -4.09
N THR A 408 38.05 4.30 -5.00
CA THR A 408 39.44 3.86 -4.71
C THR A 408 40.17 4.98 -4.00
N GLY A 409 40.42 4.83 -2.69
CA GLY A 409 41.36 5.78 -2.09
C GLY A 409 41.49 5.93 -0.59
N VAL A 410 40.75 5.19 0.25
CA VAL A 410 41.06 5.15 1.69
C VAL A 410 40.96 3.70 2.15
N LEU A 411 42.10 3.13 2.58
CA LEU A 411 42.11 1.85 3.32
C LEU A 411 41.42 2.11 4.68
N ARG A 412 40.09 1.99 4.71
CA ARG A 412 39.34 1.77 5.95
C ARG A 412 39.46 0.28 6.27
N GLU A 413 39.56 -0.05 7.56
CA GLU A 413 39.37 -1.45 7.99
C GLU A 413 38.03 -1.91 7.43
N PRO A 414 37.94 -3.13 6.86
CA PRO A 414 36.68 -3.64 6.33
C PRO A 414 35.65 -3.68 7.47
N GLU A 415 34.57 -2.96 7.29
CA GLU A 415 33.42 -2.99 8.20
C GLU A 415 32.79 -4.39 8.13
N THR A 416 32.53 -5.00 9.28
CA THR A 416 31.85 -6.30 9.34
C THR A 416 30.35 -6.03 9.36
N PRO A 417 29.58 -6.55 8.39
CA PRO A 417 28.15 -6.31 8.37
C PRO A 417 27.42 -6.98 9.53
N GLU A 418 26.38 -6.36 10.04
CA GLU A 418 25.36 -7.03 10.84
C GLU A 418 24.59 -8.00 9.94
N ILE A 419 24.17 -9.14 10.48
CA ILE A 419 23.45 -10.19 9.71
C ILE A 419 21.97 -10.13 10.03
N PHE A 420 21.15 -9.99 8.99
CA PHE A 420 19.69 -10.14 9.05
C PHE A 420 19.27 -11.25 8.07
N CYS A 421 18.74 -12.36 8.60
CA CYS A 421 18.32 -13.51 7.79
C CYS A 421 16.90 -13.92 8.16
N ALA A 422 15.93 -13.70 7.26
CA ALA A 422 14.53 -14.06 7.46
C ALA A 422 14.21 -15.44 6.89
N ASP A 423 14.91 -16.47 7.39
CA ASP A 423 14.69 -17.89 7.07
C ASP A 423 13.67 -18.58 8.00
N GLN A 424 12.91 -17.80 8.76
CA GLN A 424 11.91 -18.17 9.75
C GLN A 424 10.76 -17.14 9.76
N PRO A 425 9.66 -17.37 10.51
CA PRO A 425 8.53 -16.42 10.55
C PRO A 425 8.95 -14.99 10.84
N PHE A 426 8.47 -14.07 10.01
CA PHE A 426 8.74 -12.64 10.14
C PHE A 426 7.52 -11.81 9.77
N SER A 427 7.48 -10.57 10.28
CA SER A 427 6.54 -9.53 9.83
C SER A 427 7.25 -8.57 8.88
N PHE A 428 6.47 -7.93 8.00
CA PHE A 428 6.96 -6.85 7.16
C PHE A 428 5.99 -5.66 7.18
N TYR A 429 6.54 -4.47 6.99
CA TYR A 429 5.81 -3.21 6.94
C TYR A 429 6.27 -2.44 5.73
N ILE A 430 5.35 -1.90 4.94
CA ILE A 430 5.67 -0.95 3.89
C ILE A 430 5.22 0.42 4.39
N LEU A 431 6.19 1.30 4.54
CA LEU A 431 6.02 2.61 5.14
C LEU A 431 6.27 3.71 4.12
N LYS A 432 5.45 4.75 4.14
CA LYS A 432 5.79 6.02 3.52
C LYS A 432 6.63 6.81 4.49
N ASP A 433 7.85 7.15 4.09
CA ASP A 433 8.80 7.86 4.94
C ASP A 433 8.34 9.29 5.27
N GLY A 434 8.73 9.77 6.45
CA GLY A 434 8.40 11.11 6.91
C GLY A 434 8.62 11.27 8.41
N ALA A 435 8.31 12.45 8.94
CA ALA A 435 8.38 12.74 10.37
C ALA A 435 7.41 11.87 11.21
N SER A 436 6.34 11.39 10.58
CA SER A 436 5.44 10.37 11.08
C SER A 436 5.26 9.36 9.95
N PRO A 437 5.94 8.22 9.99
CA PRO A 437 5.81 7.19 8.95
C PRO A 437 4.35 6.75 8.82
N GLU A 438 3.87 6.62 7.59
CA GLU A 438 2.51 6.16 7.28
C GLU A 438 2.53 4.69 6.89
N LEU A 439 1.68 3.88 7.51
CA LEU A 439 1.58 2.45 7.22
C LEU A 439 0.75 2.21 5.97
N LEU A 440 1.42 1.85 4.88
CA LEU A 440 0.77 1.50 3.61
C LEU A 440 0.28 0.05 3.62
N PHE A 441 1.18 -0.87 3.96
CA PHE A 441 0.88 -2.29 4.11
C PHE A 441 1.56 -2.86 5.35
N TRP A 442 0.90 -3.83 5.93
CA TRP A 442 1.45 -4.74 6.91
C TRP A 442 1.23 -6.17 6.45
N GLY A 443 2.17 -7.06 6.76
CA GLY A 443 2.01 -8.49 6.49
C GLY A 443 2.92 -9.35 7.31
N GLN A 444 2.67 -10.65 7.25
CA GLN A 444 3.54 -11.67 7.84
C GLN A 444 3.74 -12.84 6.88
N ILE A 445 4.90 -13.44 6.96
CA ILE A 445 5.26 -14.70 6.30
C ILE A 445 5.61 -15.70 7.40
N VAL A 446 4.82 -16.75 7.50
CA VAL A 446 4.92 -17.76 8.56
C VAL A 446 4.99 -19.20 8.03
N ASN A 447 4.66 -19.36 6.73
CA ASN A 447 4.64 -20.65 6.04
C ASN A 447 5.33 -20.59 4.69
#